data_4fc30dc849f0938f693bf60fc6a7dd24
#
_entry.id   4fc30dc849f0938f693bf60fc6a7dd24
#
_cell.length_a   1.000
_cell.length_b   1.000
_cell.length_c   1.000
_cell.angle_alpha   90.00
_cell.angle_beta   90.00
_cell.angle_gamma   90.00
#
_symmetry.space_group_name_H-M   'P 1'
#
loop_
_entity.id
_entity.type
_entity.pdbx_description
1 polymer ?
#
loop_
_entity_poly.entity_id
_entity_poly.type
_entity_poly.pdbx_seq_one_letter_code
_entity_poly.pdbx_strand_id
1 'polypeptide(L)'
;MNIGIGLKKTAYTPEAYAYERYLISKGLKIQLEQEENLDLNNDLNIYIMGFRPFWTKLKGKALEIHEYQSLSTAPLANIKDLIKRNINKIPKGRIFLNEIVHNGTKFTDKVPYIYRDMGVDIELFQKQNDNFIYDIVYSGSILGRKTSDICASEL
;
A
#
# COMPACT_ATOMS: atom_id res chain seq x y z
N MET A 1 3.24 7.29 21.48
CA MET A 1 2.20 7.17 20.44
C MET A 1 2.18 5.74 19.95
N ASN A 2 1.00 5.12 19.92
CA ASN A 2 0.80 3.75 19.45
C ASN A 2 0.23 3.82 18.01
N ILE A 3 0.88 3.16 17.07
CA ILE A 3 0.47 3.16 15.66
C ILE A 3 0.21 1.73 15.23
N GLY A 4 -0.97 1.49 14.66
CA GLY A 4 -1.30 0.26 13.98
C GLY A 4 -1.02 0.36 12.47
N ILE A 5 -0.47 -0.69 11.88
CA ILE A 5 -0.28 -0.82 10.43
C ILE A 5 -1.00 -2.08 9.99
N GLY A 6 -2.03 -1.90 9.17
CA GLY A 6 -2.90 -2.98 8.72
C GLY A 6 -2.38 -3.70 7.48
N LEU A 7 -2.16 -5.01 7.60
CA LEU A 7 -1.84 -5.90 6.50
C LEU A 7 -3.10 -6.49 5.87
N LYS A 8 -3.10 -6.70 4.57
CA LYS A 8 -4.13 -7.46 3.87
C LYS A 8 -3.68 -8.88 3.59
N LYS A 9 -4.51 -9.87 3.90
CA LYS A 9 -4.25 -11.29 3.65
C LYS A 9 -3.93 -11.63 2.19
N THR A 10 -4.47 -10.86 1.26
CA THR A 10 -4.41 -11.12 -0.19
C THR A 10 -3.36 -10.29 -0.92
N ALA A 11 -2.59 -9.47 -0.20
CA ALA A 11 -1.63 -8.58 -0.82
C ALA A 11 -0.28 -8.62 -0.10
N TYR A 12 0.78 -8.73 -0.87
CA TYR A 12 2.13 -8.51 -0.37
C TYR A 12 2.39 -7.01 -0.29
N THR A 13 2.64 -6.52 0.92
CA THR A 13 2.83 -5.09 1.21
C THR A 13 4.14 -4.87 1.95
N PRO A 14 5.29 -4.96 1.26
CA PRO A 14 6.62 -4.79 1.86
C PRO A 14 6.81 -3.42 2.52
N GLU A 15 6.06 -2.42 2.07
CA GLU A 15 6.05 -1.07 2.64
C GLU A 15 5.62 -1.05 4.10
N ALA A 16 4.71 -1.93 4.50
CA ALA A 16 4.26 -2.03 5.88
C ALA A 16 5.42 -2.35 6.82
N TYR A 17 6.28 -3.28 6.43
CA TYR A 17 7.48 -3.65 7.20
C TYR A 17 8.53 -2.53 7.20
N ALA A 18 8.65 -1.80 6.10
CA ALA A 18 9.52 -0.63 6.03
C ALA A 18 9.05 0.48 6.98
N TYR A 19 7.74 0.75 7.02
CA TYR A 19 7.15 1.68 7.98
C TYR A 19 7.36 1.23 9.42
N GLU A 20 7.14 -0.04 9.72
CA GLU A 20 7.38 -0.59 11.05
C GLU A 20 8.82 -0.31 11.50
N ARG A 21 9.82 -0.74 10.72
CA ARG A 21 11.24 -0.52 11.06
C ARG A 21 11.56 0.96 11.26
N TYR A 22 11.13 1.81 10.33
CA TYR A 22 11.39 3.24 10.40
C TYR A 22 10.74 3.88 11.62
N LEU A 23 9.48 3.59 11.89
CA LEU A 23 8.75 4.20 13.00
C LEU A 23 9.27 3.70 14.37
N ILE A 24 9.66 2.42 14.47
CA ILE A 24 10.34 1.89 15.67
C ILE A 24 11.67 2.63 15.89
N SER A 25 12.45 2.90 14.83
CA SER A 25 13.70 3.65 14.96
C SER A 25 13.50 5.09 15.44
N LYS A 26 12.27 5.63 15.33
CA LYS A 26 11.86 6.93 15.88
C LYS A 26 11.27 6.83 17.30
N GLY A 27 11.33 5.66 17.94
CA GLY A 27 10.85 5.46 19.29
C GLY A 27 9.34 5.31 19.41
N LEU A 28 8.64 5.00 18.34
CA LEU A 28 7.20 4.80 18.34
C LEU A 28 6.86 3.32 18.62
N LYS A 29 5.70 3.08 19.21
CA LYS A 29 5.18 1.72 19.44
C LYS A 29 4.32 1.31 18.25
N ILE A 30 4.72 0.23 17.58
CA ILE A 30 4.05 -0.22 16.36
C ILE A 30 3.39 -1.57 16.60
N GLN A 31 2.15 -1.68 16.10
CA GLN A 31 1.42 -2.92 15.95
C GLN A 31 1.28 -3.20 14.45
N LEU A 32 2.03 -4.19 13.94
CA LEU A 32 1.91 -4.65 12.56
C LEU A 32 1.08 -5.94 12.56
N GLU A 33 -0.14 -5.88 12.05
CA GLU A 33 -1.11 -6.96 12.12
C GLU A 33 -2.08 -6.95 10.95
N GLN A 34 -2.86 -8.03 10.78
CA GLN A 34 -3.97 -8.03 9.82
C GLN A 34 -4.99 -6.94 10.17
N GLU A 35 -5.58 -6.29 9.16
CA GLU A 35 -6.48 -5.15 9.37
C GLU A 35 -7.59 -5.41 10.39
N GLU A 36 -8.12 -6.64 10.42
CA GLU A 36 -9.18 -7.04 11.34
C GLU A 36 -8.74 -7.19 12.80
N ASN A 37 -7.44 -7.34 13.05
CA ASN A 37 -6.85 -7.55 14.37
C ASN A 37 -6.19 -6.28 14.95
N LEU A 38 -6.20 -5.18 14.21
CA LEU A 38 -5.64 -3.92 14.71
C LEU A 38 -6.41 -3.43 15.94
N ASP A 39 -5.67 -2.98 16.93
CA ASP A 39 -6.27 -2.31 18.07
C ASP A 39 -6.89 -0.98 17.65
N LEU A 40 -8.20 -0.89 17.86
CA LEU A 40 -8.96 0.32 17.52
C LEU A 40 -8.76 1.45 18.52
N ASN A 41 -8.02 1.20 19.61
CA ASN A 41 -7.62 2.19 20.59
C ASN A 41 -6.20 2.73 20.40
N ASN A 42 -5.50 2.31 19.36
CA ASN A 42 -4.28 2.97 18.93
C ASN A 42 -4.52 4.48 18.74
N ASP A 43 -3.47 5.27 18.82
CA ASP A 43 -3.58 6.70 18.51
C ASP A 43 -3.83 6.90 16.99
N LEU A 44 -3.25 6.04 16.15
CA LEU A 44 -3.35 6.07 14.71
C LEU A 44 -3.34 4.66 14.12
N ASN A 45 -4.16 4.41 13.11
CA ASN A 45 -4.10 3.19 12.29
C ASN A 45 -3.89 3.55 10.81
N ILE A 46 -2.89 2.95 10.18
CA ILE A 46 -2.58 3.08 8.75
C ILE A 46 -3.13 1.85 8.04
N TYR A 47 -3.97 2.07 7.03
CA TYR A 47 -4.55 1.03 6.20
C TYR A 47 -3.96 1.10 4.80
N ILE A 48 -3.17 0.09 4.45
CA ILE A 48 -2.54 -0.01 3.14
C ILE A 48 -3.55 -0.56 2.14
N MET A 49 -3.59 0.02 0.91
CA MET A 49 -4.60 -0.26 -0.12
C MET A 49 -6.04 0.13 0.26
N GLY A 50 -6.19 1.05 1.14
CA GLY A 50 -7.28 1.91 1.58
C GLY A 50 -8.73 1.66 1.14
N PHE A 51 -9.21 0.39 1.03
CA PHE A 51 -10.63 0.14 0.84
C PHE A 51 -11.29 -0.18 2.18
N ARG A 52 -11.92 0.81 2.77
CA ARG A 52 -12.66 0.70 4.04
C ARG A 52 -14.03 1.34 3.89
N PRO A 53 -15.08 0.55 3.67
CA PRO A 53 -16.44 1.05 3.53
C PRO A 53 -16.90 1.84 4.76
N PHE A 54 -17.70 2.89 4.56
CA PHE A 54 -18.21 3.73 5.65
C PHE A 54 -19.05 2.97 6.68
N TRP A 55 -19.64 1.83 6.30
CA TRP A 55 -20.39 0.97 7.21
C TRP A 55 -19.49 0.06 8.07
N THR A 56 -18.18 0.06 7.86
CA THR A 56 -17.26 -0.65 8.74
C THR A 56 -17.34 0.00 10.12
N LYS A 57 -18.11 -0.62 10.99
CA LYS A 57 -18.31 -0.13 12.37
C LYS A 57 -17.07 -0.42 13.17
N LEU A 58 -16.32 0.61 13.48
CA LEU A 58 -15.21 0.54 14.41
C LEU A 58 -15.60 1.27 15.69
N LYS A 59 -15.65 0.53 16.79
CA LYS A 59 -15.75 1.12 18.13
C LYS A 59 -14.33 1.34 18.65
N GLY A 60 -13.80 2.52 18.48
CA GLY A 60 -12.46 2.87 18.94
C GLY A 60 -12.14 4.32 18.62
N LYS A 61 -11.02 4.81 19.18
CA LYS A 61 -10.57 6.21 19.05
C LYS A 61 -9.52 6.43 17.97
N ALA A 62 -8.96 5.36 17.39
CA ALA A 62 -7.86 5.45 16.45
C ALA A 62 -8.21 6.36 15.26
N LEU A 63 -7.33 7.32 14.99
CA LEU A 63 -7.37 8.08 13.74
C LEU A 63 -7.00 7.14 12.58
N GLU A 64 -7.60 7.34 11.43
CA GLU A 64 -7.32 6.51 10.25
C GLU A 64 -6.55 7.29 9.19
N ILE A 65 -5.49 6.68 8.68
CA ILE A 65 -4.76 7.08 7.47
C ILE A 65 -4.98 6.00 6.41
N HIS A 66 -5.31 6.41 5.20
CA HIS A 66 -5.47 5.51 4.06
C HIS A 66 -4.32 5.69 3.07
N GLU A 67 -3.64 4.60 2.74
CA GLU A 67 -2.60 4.60 1.72
C GLU A 67 -3.13 4.01 0.40
N TYR A 68 -2.88 4.70 -0.70
CA TYR A 68 -3.26 4.30 -2.05
C TYR A 68 -1.99 4.11 -2.89
N GLN A 69 -1.70 2.86 -3.25
CA GLN A 69 -0.50 2.47 -4.00
C GLN A 69 -0.74 2.35 -5.49
N SER A 70 -1.99 2.10 -5.90
CA SER A 70 -2.37 1.92 -7.30
C SER A 70 -3.83 2.26 -7.52
N LEU A 71 -4.16 2.48 -8.76
CA LEU A 71 -5.55 2.50 -9.24
C LEU A 71 -6.06 1.06 -9.40
N SER A 72 -7.37 0.91 -9.51
CA SER A 72 -7.97 -0.40 -9.77
C SER A 72 -7.57 -0.93 -11.14
N THR A 73 -7.41 -2.25 -11.23
CA THR A 73 -7.07 -2.94 -12.49
C THR A 73 -8.31 -3.46 -13.19
N ALA A 74 -8.20 -3.70 -14.51
CA ALA A 74 -9.24 -4.34 -15.31
C ALA A 74 -9.63 -5.74 -14.75
N PRO A 75 -10.85 -6.23 -14.97
CA PRO A 75 -11.96 -5.53 -15.63
C PRO A 75 -12.66 -4.52 -14.71
N LEU A 76 -13.37 -3.56 -15.31
CA LEU A 76 -14.20 -2.58 -14.60
C LEU A 76 -13.42 -1.61 -13.66
N ALA A 77 -12.18 -1.27 -13.99
CA ALA A 77 -11.31 -0.41 -13.18
C ALA A 77 -12.01 0.89 -12.77
N ASN A 78 -12.60 1.61 -13.72
CA ASN A 78 -13.29 2.88 -13.46
C ASN A 78 -14.48 2.74 -12.50
N ILE A 79 -15.23 1.62 -12.60
CA ILE A 79 -16.36 1.35 -11.70
C ILE A 79 -15.86 1.04 -10.31
N LYS A 80 -14.81 0.24 -10.18
CA LYS A 80 -14.18 -0.05 -8.89
C LYS A 80 -13.68 1.23 -8.20
N ASP A 81 -13.04 2.13 -8.94
CA ASP A 81 -12.54 3.38 -8.41
C ASP A 81 -13.68 4.35 -8.05
N LEU A 82 -14.76 4.37 -8.85
CA LEU A 82 -15.97 5.12 -8.52
C LEU A 82 -16.61 4.60 -7.21
N ILE A 83 -16.70 3.29 -7.06
CA ILE A 83 -17.21 2.65 -5.83
C ILE A 83 -16.33 3.04 -4.64
N LYS A 84 -15.02 2.88 -4.75
CA LYS A 84 -14.08 3.25 -3.68
C LYS A 84 -14.24 4.71 -3.26
N ARG A 85 -14.32 5.61 -4.22
CA ARG A 85 -14.46 7.04 -3.97
C ARG A 85 -15.72 7.41 -3.18
N ASN A 86 -16.84 6.73 -3.47
CA ASN A 86 -18.13 7.05 -2.84
C ASN A 86 -18.42 6.25 -1.58
N ILE A 87 -17.81 5.09 -1.42
CA ILE A 87 -18.12 4.13 -0.33
C ILE A 87 -17.07 4.18 0.78
N ASN A 88 -15.84 4.60 0.47
CA ASN A 88 -14.82 4.65 1.50
C ASN A 88 -15.16 5.63 2.61
N LYS A 89 -14.85 5.19 3.83
CA LYS A 89 -14.81 6.08 5.00
C LYS A 89 -13.82 7.22 4.74
N ILE A 90 -14.16 8.42 5.16
CA ILE A 90 -13.28 9.59 5.04
C ILE A 90 -12.20 9.49 6.13
N PRO A 91 -10.92 9.31 5.77
CA PRO A 91 -9.84 9.23 6.74
C PRO A 91 -9.41 10.62 7.25
N LYS A 92 -8.53 10.67 8.24
CA LYS A 92 -7.90 11.91 8.71
C LYS A 92 -6.76 12.38 7.81
N GLY A 93 -6.18 11.47 7.01
CA GLY A 93 -5.15 11.80 6.04
C GLY A 93 -5.00 10.69 5.00
N ARG A 94 -4.37 11.02 3.88
CA ARG A 94 -4.07 10.07 2.82
C ARG A 94 -2.60 10.05 2.48
N ILE A 95 -2.12 8.88 2.10
CA ILE A 95 -0.80 8.68 1.51
C ILE A 95 -1.05 8.16 0.09
N PHE A 96 -0.48 8.83 -0.91
CA PHE A 96 -0.51 8.35 -2.29
C PHE A 96 0.89 7.95 -2.72
N LEU A 97 0.99 6.88 -3.50
CA LEU A 97 2.27 6.47 -4.08
C LEU A 97 2.91 7.62 -4.86
N ASN A 98 2.11 8.29 -5.68
CA ASN A 98 2.53 9.41 -6.51
C ASN A 98 1.32 10.23 -7.00
N GLU A 99 1.61 11.28 -7.76
CA GLU A 99 0.61 12.17 -8.34
C GLU A 99 -0.35 11.46 -9.31
N ILE A 100 0.13 10.47 -10.06
CA ILE A 100 -0.72 9.71 -11.01
C ILE A 100 -1.82 8.96 -10.27
N VAL A 101 -1.46 8.29 -9.16
CA VAL A 101 -2.44 7.59 -8.32
C VAL A 101 -3.40 8.59 -7.68
N HIS A 102 -2.91 9.70 -7.15
CA HIS A 102 -3.75 10.74 -6.56
C HIS A 102 -4.79 11.26 -7.57
N ASN A 103 -4.33 11.71 -8.73
CA ASN A 103 -5.20 12.28 -9.76
C ASN A 103 -6.20 11.25 -10.30
N GLY A 104 -5.79 9.98 -10.40
CA GLY A 104 -6.64 8.89 -10.86
C GLY A 104 -7.75 8.51 -9.88
N THR A 105 -7.54 8.66 -8.57
CA THR A 105 -8.58 8.37 -7.55
C THR A 105 -9.72 9.37 -7.59
N LYS A 106 -9.47 10.61 -8.03
CA LYS A 106 -10.46 11.69 -8.18
C LYS A 106 -11.27 11.96 -6.90
N PHE A 107 -10.65 11.87 -5.72
CA PHE A 107 -11.28 12.32 -4.48
C PHE A 107 -11.57 13.82 -4.55
N THR A 108 -12.76 14.22 -4.08
CA THR A 108 -13.22 15.61 -4.10
C THR A 108 -13.26 16.26 -2.72
N ASP A 109 -12.99 15.48 -1.68
CA ASP A 109 -12.91 15.99 -0.32
C ASP A 109 -11.58 16.74 -0.08
N LYS A 110 -11.49 17.45 1.05
CA LYS A 110 -10.32 18.25 1.44
C LYS A 110 -9.42 17.52 2.46
N VAL A 111 -9.41 16.20 2.45
CA VAL A 111 -8.54 15.42 3.33
C VAL A 111 -7.08 15.71 3.00
N PRO A 112 -6.24 16.09 3.99
CA PRO A 112 -4.83 16.33 3.77
C PRO A 112 -4.13 15.07 3.26
N TYR A 113 -3.14 15.23 2.39
CA TYR A 113 -2.41 14.11 1.82
C TYR A 113 -0.92 14.41 1.66
N ILE A 114 -0.16 13.32 1.52
CA ILE A 114 1.26 13.35 1.14
C ILE A 114 1.51 12.35 0.03
N TYR A 115 2.59 12.56 -0.72
CA TYR A 115 3.16 11.57 -1.63
C TYR A 115 4.26 10.80 -0.91
N ARG A 116 4.32 9.51 -1.16
CA ARG A 116 5.35 8.65 -0.56
C ARG A 116 6.48 8.36 -1.53
N ASP A 117 6.12 8.15 -2.81
CA ASP A 117 6.99 7.57 -3.82
C ASP A 117 7.45 6.14 -3.49
N MET A 118 8.20 5.50 -4.36
CA MET A 118 8.74 4.17 -4.12
C MET A 118 10.11 4.28 -3.48
N GLY A 119 10.25 3.69 -2.29
CA GLY A 119 11.53 3.56 -1.61
C GLY A 119 12.12 2.17 -1.83
N VAL A 120 13.43 2.11 -1.83
CA VAL A 120 14.21 0.86 -1.84
C VAL A 120 15.06 0.82 -0.57
N ASP A 121 15.04 -0.32 0.11
CA ASP A 121 15.92 -0.56 1.24
C ASP A 121 17.33 -0.86 0.69
N ILE A 122 18.22 0.13 0.78
CA ILE A 122 19.56 0.05 0.20
C ILE A 122 20.41 -1.04 0.90
N GLU A 123 20.12 -1.35 2.16
CA GLU A 123 20.86 -2.39 2.89
C GLU A 123 20.48 -3.80 2.39
N LEU A 124 19.21 -4.00 2.01
CA LEU A 124 18.74 -5.26 1.43
C LEU A 124 19.13 -5.45 -0.04
N PHE A 125 19.27 -4.35 -0.78
CA PHE A 125 19.52 -4.36 -2.23
C PHE A 125 20.94 -3.92 -2.58
N GLN A 126 21.91 -4.26 -1.75
CA GLN A 126 23.31 -4.04 -2.08
C GLN A 126 23.77 -5.03 -3.14
N LYS A 127 24.59 -4.52 -4.08
CA LYS A 127 25.25 -5.34 -5.08
C LYS A 127 26.17 -6.35 -4.39
N GLN A 128 25.83 -7.64 -4.50
CA GLN A 128 26.59 -8.70 -3.84
C GLN A 128 27.71 -9.28 -4.70
N ASN A 129 27.63 -9.20 -6.03
CA ASN A 129 28.58 -9.76 -6.96
C ASN A 129 28.67 -9.00 -8.27
N ASP A 130 29.84 -8.97 -8.89
CA ASP A 130 30.06 -8.42 -10.22
C ASP A 130 29.84 -9.44 -11.35
N ASN A 131 29.61 -10.70 -11.02
CA ASN A 131 29.33 -11.76 -11.99
C ASN A 131 27.83 -11.80 -12.27
N PHE A 132 27.41 -11.27 -13.41
CA PHE A 132 26.05 -11.39 -13.88
C PHE A 132 25.87 -12.73 -14.59
N ILE A 133 24.80 -13.46 -14.22
CA ILE A 133 24.40 -14.70 -14.89
C ILE A 133 23.44 -14.36 -16.05
N TYR A 134 22.72 -13.23 -15.92
CA TYR A 134 21.74 -12.78 -16.90
C TYR A 134 21.94 -11.32 -17.23
N ASP A 135 21.82 -10.94 -18.49
CA ASP A 135 21.86 -9.55 -18.95
C ASP A 135 20.56 -8.81 -18.62
N ILE A 136 19.45 -9.52 -18.62
CA ILE A 136 18.12 -8.98 -18.35
C ILE A 136 17.38 -9.93 -17.40
N VAL A 137 16.79 -9.35 -16.33
CA VAL A 137 15.92 -10.08 -15.40
C VAL A 137 14.56 -9.38 -15.35
N TYR A 138 13.49 -10.14 -15.57
CA TYR A 138 12.13 -9.70 -15.32
C TYR A 138 11.64 -10.20 -13.96
N SER A 139 11.22 -9.28 -13.11
CA SER A 139 10.58 -9.58 -11.83
C SER A 139 9.14 -9.10 -11.83
N GLY A 140 8.19 -10.02 -11.73
CA GLY A 140 6.78 -9.66 -11.72
C GLY A 140 5.85 -10.86 -11.55
N SER A 141 4.55 -10.60 -11.40
CA SER A 141 3.54 -11.66 -11.33
C SER A 141 3.24 -12.24 -12.72
N ILE A 142 3.31 -13.54 -12.84
CA ILE A 142 2.94 -14.29 -14.06
C ILE A 142 1.42 -14.40 -14.22
N LEU A 143 0.67 -14.29 -13.11
CA LEU A 143 -0.79 -14.44 -13.11
C LEU A 143 -1.48 -13.19 -13.66
N GLY A 144 -2.10 -13.34 -14.83
CA GLY A 144 -3.05 -12.37 -15.41
C GLY A 144 -2.47 -11.28 -16.30
N ARG A 145 -1.20 -11.33 -16.69
CA ARG A 145 -0.61 -10.43 -17.69
C ARG A 145 -0.16 -11.22 -18.92
N LYS A 146 -0.71 -10.87 -20.09
CA LYS A 146 -0.37 -11.47 -21.39
C LYS A 146 1.07 -11.19 -21.88
N THR A 147 1.91 -10.61 -21.07
CA THR A 147 3.31 -10.27 -21.40
C THR A 147 4.32 -11.33 -20.98
N SER A 148 3.85 -12.44 -20.39
CA SER A 148 4.74 -13.53 -19.96
C SER A 148 5.29 -14.42 -21.08
N ASP A 149 4.77 -14.26 -22.31
CA ASP A 149 5.16 -15.14 -23.42
C ASP A 149 6.44 -14.69 -24.15
N ILE A 150 7.03 -13.57 -23.74
CA ILE A 150 8.16 -12.96 -24.44
C ILE A 150 9.53 -13.43 -23.94
N CYS A 151 9.62 -13.97 -22.74
CA CYS A 151 10.92 -14.29 -22.10
C CYS A 151 11.27 -15.78 -22.01
N ALA A 152 10.48 -16.68 -22.55
CA ALA A 152 10.71 -18.13 -22.41
C ALA A 152 11.16 -18.85 -23.69
N SER A 153 11.29 -18.14 -24.81
CA SER A 153 11.81 -18.72 -26.05
C SER A 153 13.16 -18.09 -26.37
N GLU A 154 14.19 -18.90 -26.39
CA GLU A 154 15.53 -18.63 -26.88
C GLU A 154 16.53 -18.07 -25.83
N LEU A 155 17.05 -18.97 -25.06
CA LEU A 155 18.49 -19.02 -24.75
C LEU A 155 18.95 -20.48 -24.78
#